data_ccb88de286597844eef22243d4a0d9de
#
_entry.id   ccb88de286597844eef22243d4a0d9de
#
_cell.length_a   1.000
_cell.length_b   1.000
_cell.length_c   1.000
_cell.angle_alpha   90.00
_cell.angle_beta   90.00
_cell.angle_gamma   90.00
#
_symmetry.space_group_name_H-M   'P 1'
#
loop_
_entity.id
_entity.type
_entity.pdbx_description
1 polymer ?
#
loop_
_entity_poly.entity_id
_entity_poly.type
_entity_poly.pdbx_seq_one_letter_code
_entity_poly.pdbx_strand_id
1 'polypeptide(L)'
;MKRILLCLALLMTASVPAFGMLTEDIMIPAEGKGLFGKTHYRLATYIHKPDDFDAARKYPVVIISHGTAVDPYTRTHTRLDYTYASEYFVRKGFVAVVPMRRGYAGSDGASIADSIGPCSDPDYYSSAREASKDIAAIISYVKDLPYADSQRILLIGTSTGGFASIAAASLNIEGVIGAINFAGGQGGLSRSESHGHACHEQRLIEVMGTFGKAKVPTLWIYSENDSFFRPELAQAMFEDFLKNGGKGKLVIAPPFGHALLSREQGRNIWAPYSDEFLYELSARNGIKTD
;
A
#
# COMPACT_ATOMS: atom_id res chain seq x y z
N MET A 1 22.52 -57.07 38.98
CA MET A 1 21.27 -56.41 38.61
C MET A 1 21.54 -54.90 38.51
N LYS A 2 21.74 -54.41 37.26
CA LYS A 2 21.96 -52.97 36.99
C LYS A 2 20.61 -52.32 36.70
N ARG A 3 20.19 -51.33 37.52
CA ARG A 3 18.96 -50.55 37.25
C ARG A 3 19.30 -49.43 36.27
N ILE A 4 18.69 -49.45 35.10
CA ILE A 4 18.73 -48.39 34.10
C ILE A 4 17.67 -47.38 34.51
N LEU A 5 18.09 -46.14 34.91
CA LEU A 5 17.18 -45.02 35.09
C LEU A 5 16.90 -44.42 33.73
N LEU A 6 15.64 -44.51 33.29
CA LEU A 6 15.15 -43.88 32.07
C LEU A 6 14.74 -42.45 32.45
N CYS A 7 15.54 -41.44 32.08
CA CYS A 7 15.13 -40.05 32.17
C CYS A 7 14.20 -39.70 30.99
N LEU A 8 12.90 -39.58 31.27
CA LEU A 8 11.94 -39.02 30.36
C LEU A 8 12.15 -37.46 30.31
N ALA A 9 12.74 -36.98 29.23
CA ALA A 9 12.77 -35.54 28.95
C ALA A 9 11.38 -35.11 28.46
N LEU A 10 10.66 -34.38 29.29
CA LEU A 10 9.39 -33.72 28.87
C LEU A 10 9.77 -32.56 27.94
N LEU A 11 9.59 -32.73 26.64
CA LEU A 11 9.63 -31.66 25.67
C LEU A 11 8.37 -30.79 25.90
N MET A 12 8.51 -29.69 26.63
CA MET A 12 7.52 -28.62 26.64
C MET A 12 7.54 -27.95 25.27
N THR A 13 6.60 -28.33 24.40
CA THR A 13 6.30 -27.53 23.20
C THR A 13 5.61 -26.26 23.67
N ALA A 14 6.36 -25.15 23.75
CA ALA A 14 5.77 -23.85 23.90
C ALA A 14 4.91 -23.61 22.65
N SER A 15 3.60 -23.67 22.79
CA SER A 15 2.67 -23.22 21.75
C SER A 15 2.90 -21.71 21.59
N VAL A 16 3.47 -21.31 20.45
CA VAL A 16 3.48 -19.91 20.07
C VAL A 16 2.01 -19.49 19.94
N PRO A 17 1.53 -18.48 20.71
CA PRO A 17 0.15 -18.05 20.59
C PRO A 17 -0.11 -17.66 19.15
N ALA A 18 -1.23 -18.10 18.59
CA ALA A 18 -1.67 -17.66 17.27
C ALA A 18 -1.85 -16.14 17.34
N PHE A 19 -1.11 -15.41 16.50
CA PHE A 19 -1.26 -13.96 16.44
C PHE A 19 -2.62 -13.63 15.82
N GLY A 20 -3.48 -12.98 16.59
CA GLY A 20 -4.77 -12.48 16.15
C GLY A 20 -4.70 -11.01 15.74
N MET A 21 -5.65 -10.59 14.94
CA MET A 21 -5.91 -9.18 14.64
C MET A 21 -7.36 -8.86 14.96
N LEU A 22 -7.59 -7.74 15.63
CA LEU A 22 -8.92 -7.16 15.77
C LEU A 22 -9.23 -6.39 14.48
N THR A 23 -10.37 -6.65 13.87
CA THR A 23 -10.79 -5.97 12.64
C THR A 23 -12.06 -5.17 12.89
N GLU A 24 -12.00 -3.87 12.57
CA GLU A 24 -13.17 -3.00 12.51
C GLU A 24 -13.52 -2.74 11.04
N ASP A 25 -14.81 -2.69 10.75
CA ASP A 25 -15.37 -2.35 9.44
C ASP A 25 -16.15 -1.05 9.58
N ILE A 26 -15.64 0.02 8.97
CA ILE A 26 -16.20 1.36 9.13
C ILE A 26 -16.36 2.09 7.80
N MET A 27 -17.19 3.12 7.80
CA MET A 27 -17.36 4.05 6.68
C MET A 27 -16.70 5.38 7.02
N ILE A 28 -15.60 5.71 6.37
CA ILE A 28 -14.87 6.96 6.57
C ILE A 28 -15.45 8.05 5.67
N PRO A 29 -15.92 9.19 6.25
CA PRO A 29 -16.42 10.31 5.46
C PRO A 29 -15.29 11.00 4.70
N ALA A 30 -15.57 11.40 3.47
CA ALA A 30 -14.65 12.12 2.61
C ALA A 30 -15.40 13.16 1.78
N GLU A 31 -14.67 14.16 1.30
CA GLU A 31 -15.20 15.22 0.44
C GLU A 31 -14.48 15.25 -0.92
N GLY A 32 -15.24 15.53 -1.96
CA GLY A 32 -14.73 15.76 -3.31
C GLY A 32 -15.31 17.01 -3.93
N LYS A 33 -14.85 17.33 -5.13
CA LYS A 33 -15.48 18.37 -5.97
C LYS A 33 -16.43 17.71 -6.94
N GLY A 34 -17.70 18.08 -6.89
CA GLY A 34 -18.70 17.72 -7.88
C GLY A 34 -18.96 18.87 -8.87
N LEU A 35 -19.83 18.63 -9.85
CA LEU A 35 -20.19 19.60 -10.88
C LEU A 35 -20.81 20.89 -10.29
N PHE A 36 -21.53 20.76 -9.17
CA PHE A 36 -22.27 21.84 -8.50
C PHE A 36 -21.73 22.20 -7.12
N GLY A 37 -20.44 21.90 -6.83
CA GLY A 37 -19.83 22.19 -5.54
C GLY A 37 -19.18 21.00 -4.87
N LYS A 38 -19.13 21.01 -3.52
CA LYS A 38 -18.61 19.88 -2.76
C LYS A 38 -19.56 18.68 -2.85
N THR A 39 -18.98 17.48 -3.01
CA THR A 39 -19.69 16.21 -2.90
C THR A 39 -19.19 15.48 -1.65
N HIS A 40 -20.11 14.88 -0.90
CA HIS A 40 -19.79 14.03 0.24
C HIS A 40 -19.91 12.57 -0.21
N TYR A 41 -18.97 11.75 0.20
CA TYR A 41 -18.97 10.31 -0.03
C TYR A 41 -18.30 9.60 1.15
N ARG A 42 -18.46 8.29 1.23
CA ARG A 42 -17.87 7.49 2.31
C ARG A 42 -17.03 6.38 1.70
N LEU A 43 -15.91 6.09 2.34
CA LEU A 43 -14.98 5.04 1.95
C LEU A 43 -15.11 3.87 2.92
N ALA A 44 -15.56 2.73 2.43
CA ALA A 44 -15.58 1.50 3.20
C ALA A 44 -14.16 1.10 3.56
N THR A 45 -13.88 0.90 4.84
CA THR A 45 -12.51 0.77 5.32
C THR A 45 -12.42 -0.31 6.39
N TYR A 46 -11.45 -1.24 6.23
CA TYR A 46 -11.04 -2.11 7.32
C TYR A 46 -9.95 -1.45 8.13
N ILE A 47 -10.06 -1.52 9.46
CA ILE A 47 -8.99 -1.14 10.39
C ILE A 47 -8.58 -2.40 11.16
N HIS A 48 -7.34 -2.81 10.97
CA HIS A 48 -6.76 -3.96 11.66
C HIS A 48 -5.83 -3.47 12.77
N LYS A 49 -6.03 -3.99 13.97
CA LYS A 49 -5.32 -3.66 15.19
C LYS A 49 -4.70 -4.92 15.78
N PRO A 50 -3.61 -4.83 16.58
CA PRO A 50 -3.10 -5.99 17.31
C PRO A 50 -4.15 -6.55 18.27
N ASP A 51 -4.07 -7.82 18.59
CA ASP A 51 -4.99 -8.49 19.53
C ASP A 51 -4.85 -7.97 20.97
N ASP A 52 -3.66 -7.48 21.34
CA ASP A 52 -3.35 -6.80 22.60
C ASP A 52 -3.55 -5.28 22.54
N PHE A 53 -4.43 -4.81 21.64
CA PHE A 53 -4.66 -3.39 21.41
C PHE A 53 -5.08 -2.65 22.68
N ASP A 54 -4.35 -1.58 23.00
CA ASP A 54 -4.61 -0.68 24.10
C ASP A 54 -4.93 0.74 23.57
N ALA A 55 -6.15 1.21 23.78
CA ALA A 55 -6.59 2.51 23.31
C ALA A 55 -5.85 3.71 23.94
N ALA A 56 -5.15 3.51 25.05
CA ALA A 56 -4.31 4.53 25.68
C ALA A 56 -2.94 4.69 25.03
N ARG A 57 -2.51 3.73 24.23
CA ARG A 57 -1.25 3.78 23.47
C ARG A 57 -1.41 4.51 22.14
N LYS A 58 -0.30 5.04 21.61
CA LYS A 58 -0.22 5.61 20.25
C LYS A 58 0.46 4.63 19.31
N TYR A 59 -0.20 4.34 18.20
CA TYR A 59 0.25 3.40 17.18
C TYR A 59 0.62 4.13 15.89
N PRO A 60 1.76 3.85 15.26
CA PRO A 60 1.98 4.25 13.88
C PRO A 60 0.88 3.64 12.98
N VAL A 61 0.54 4.34 11.91
CA VAL A 61 -0.52 3.90 11.01
C VAL A 61 0.07 3.54 9.66
N VAL A 62 -0.35 2.41 9.08
CA VAL A 62 -0.08 2.10 7.68
C VAL A 62 -1.39 2.13 6.88
N ILE A 63 -1.42 2.90 5.79
CA ILE A 63 -2.56 2.95 4.88
C ILE A 63 -2.22 2.08 3.68
N ILE A 64 -3.04 1.03 3.43
CA ILE A 64 -2.82 0.03 2.38
C ILE A 64 -3.80 0.27 1.23
N SER A 65 -3.31 0.79 0.11
CA SER A 65 -4.09 1.12 -1.06
C SER A 65 -4.14 -0.05 -2.05
N HIS A 66 -5.34 -0.50 -2.39
CA HIS A 66 -5.55 -1.64 -3.28
C HIS A 66 -5.29 -1.32 -4.76
N GLY A 67 -4.94 -2.36 -5.55
CA GLY A 67 -4.88 -2.32 -7.02
C GLY A 67 -6.25 -2.26 -7.68
N THR A 68 -6.30 -2.12 -9.00
CA THR A 68 -7.54 -2.21 -9.78
C THR A 68 -7.87 -3.68 -10.03
N ALA A 69 -9.05 -4.13 -9.61
CA ALA A 69 -9.56 -5.43 -10.00
C ALA A 69 -9.86 -5.44 -11.51
N VAL A 70 -9.30 -6.43 -12.23
CA VAL A 70 -9.49 -6.56 -13.68
C VAL A 70 -10.95 -6.85 -14.01
N ASP A 71 -11.58 -7.71 -13.18
CA ASP A 71 -12.99 -8.05 -13.33
C ASP A 71 -13.89 -6.95 -12.74
N PRO A 72 -14.82 -6.37 -13.52
CA PRO A 72 -15.75 -5.34 -13.05
C PRO A 72 -16.66 -5.80 -11.91
N TYR A 73 -17.06 -7.08 -11.90
CA TYR A 73 -17.90 -7.62 -10.83
C TYR A 73 -17.13 -7.64 -9.50
N THR A 74 -15.90 -8.14 -9.50
CA THR A 74 -15.01 -8.10 -8.33
C THR A 74 -14.83 -6.68 -7.82
N ARG A 75 -14.67 -5.71 -8.73
CA ARG A 75 -14.50 -4.30 -8.37
C ARG A 75 -15.66 -3.76 -7.52
N THR A 76 -16.89 -4.12 -7.87
CA THR A 76 -18.10 -3.59 -7.21
C THR A 76 -18.65 -4.47 -6.09
N HIS A 77 -18.22 -5.74 -5.99
CA HIS A 77 -18.80 -6.70 -5.05
C HIS A 77 -17.81 -7.30 -4.05
N THR A 78 -16.51 -7.20 -4.30
CA THR A 78 -15.49 -7.79 -3.43
C THR A 78 -14.65 -6.74 -2.76
N ARG A 79 -14.67 -6.71 -1.42
CA ARG A 79 -13.76 -5.88 -0.63
C ARG A 79 -12.41 -6.57 -0.49
N LEU A 80 -11.35 -5.79 -0.68
CA LEU A 80 -9.97 -6.25 -0.63
C LEU A 80 -9.39 -5.91 0.76
N ASP A 81 -9.14 -6.93 1.57
CA ASP A 81 -8.73 -6.76 2.98
C ASP A 81 -7.20 -6.72 3.19
N TYR A 82 -6.42 -7.21 2.22
CA TYR A 82 -4.96 -7.32 2.30
C TYR A 82 -4.48 -7.97 3.61
N THR A 83 -5.18 -9.00 4.09
CA THR A 83 -4.95 -9.65 5.39
C THR A 83 -3.48 -9.95 5.66
N TYR A 84 -2.75 -10.55 4.70
CA TYR A 84 -1.34 -10.91 4.89
C TYR A 84 -0.41 -9.71 5.03
N ALA A 85 -0.68 -8.63 4.30
CA ALA A 85 0.08 -7.39 4.44
C ALA A 85 -0.30 -6.69 5.74
N SER A 86 -1.58 -6.62 6.08
CA SER A 86 -2.06 -6.05 7.33
C SER A 86 -1.45 -6.76 8.54
N GLU A 87 -1.46 -8.11 8.55
CA GLU A 87 -0.83 -8.91 9.59
C GLU A 87 0.66 -8.58 9.78
N TYR A 88 1.41 -8.46 8.68
CA TYR A 88 2.83 -8.12 8.75
C TYR A 88 3.07 -6.78 9.46
N PHE A 89 2.34 -5.73 9.10
CA PHE A 89 2.50 -4.42 9.71
C PHE A 89 1.95 -4.36 11.14
N VAL A 90 0.85 -5.05 11.42
CA VAL A 90 0.28 -5.13 12.77
C VAL A 90 1.24 -5.82 13.73
N ARG A 91 1.93 -6.89 13.31
CA ARG A 91 3.01 -7.54 14.08
C ARG A 91 4.19 -6.62 14.36
N LYS A 92 4.37 -5.55 13.58
CA LYS A 92 5.40 -4.51 13.78
C LYS A 92 4.87 -3.31 14.57
N GLY A 93 3.70 -3.45 15.20
CA GLY A 93 3.10 -2.44 16.06
C GLY A 93 2.35 -1.33 15.33
N PHE A 94 2.04 -1.49 14.05
CA PHE A 94 1.17 -0.56 13.32
C PHE A 94 -0.31 -0.89 13.51
N VAL A 95 -1.15 0.11 13.36
CA VAL A 95 -2.55 -0.07 12.97
C VAL A 95 -2.62 -0.02 11.45
N ALA A 96 -3.20 -1.05 10.82
CA ALA A 96 -3.33 -1.10 9.36
C ALA A 96 -4.74 -0.66 8.93
N VAL A 97 -4.80 0.27 8.00
CA VAL A 97 -6.02 0.89 7.45
C VAL A 97 -6.12 0.55 5.98
N VAL A 98 -7.16 -0.17 5.58
CA VAL A 98 -7.36 -0.69 4.22
C VAL A 98 -8.64 -0.10 3.62
N PRO A 99 -8.57 1.10 3.02
CA PRO A 99 -9.72 1.72 2.39
C PRO A 99 -10.02 1.14 1.02
N MET A 100 -11.30 1.01 0.70
CA MET A 100 -11.76 0.84 -0.67
C MET A 100 -11.88 2.22 -1.32
N ARG A 101 -11.24 2.43 -2.48
CA ARG A 101 -11.39 3.68 -3.23
C ARG A 101 -12.84 3.89 -3.67
N ARG A 102 -13.20 5.13 -3.98
CA ARG A 102 -14.51 5.46 -4.56
C ARG A 102 -14.89 4.51 -5.69
N GLY A 103 -16.14 4.02 -5.69
CA GLY A 103 -16.68 3.10 -6.69
C GLY A 103 -16.25 1.64 -6.54
N TYR A 104 -15.50 1.30 -5.48
CA TYR A 104 -15.25 -0.10 -5.08
C TYR A 104 -16.25 -0.57 -4.04
N ALA A 105 -16.36 -1.88 -3.89
CA ALA A 105 -17.33 -2.54 -3.02
C ALA A 105 -17.43 -1.89 -1.64
N GLY A 106 -18.63 -1.45 -1.29
CA GLY A 106 -18.96 -0.78 -0.04
C GLY A 106 -18.70 0.72 -0.01
N SER A 107 -17.84 1.27 -0.88
CA SER A 107 -17.58 2.71 -0.97
C SER A 107 -18.57 3.41 -1.88
N ASP A 108 -18.93 4.65 -1.51
CA ASP A 108 -19.80 5.51 -2.33
C ASP A 108 -19.05 6.04 -3.58
N GLY A 109 -19.80 6.59 -4.52
CA GLY A 109 -19.28 7.32 -5.69
C GLY A 109 -18.90 6.44 -6.89
N ALA A 110 -18.22 7.03 -7.85
CA ALA A 110 -17.76 6.36 -9.07
C ALA A 110 -16.26 6.09 -9.05
N SER A 111 -15.80 5.06 -9.78
CA SER A 111 -14.37 4.69 -9.92
C SER A 111 -13.59 5.67 -10.81
N ILE A 112 -13.63 6.96 -10.49
CA ILE A 112 -12.99 8.02 -11.30
C ILE A 112 -11.48 7.81 -11.34
N ALA A 113 -10.90 7.39 -10.23
CA ALA A 113 -9.46 7.15 -10.10
C ALA A 113 -8.94 6.00 -10.98
N ASP A 114 -9.79 5.12 -11.47
CA ASP A 114 -9.40 4.03 -12.36
C ASP A 114 -9.61 4.35 -13.85
N SER A 115 -10.19 5.50 -14.16
CA SER A 115 -10.44 5.92 -15.53
C SER A 115 -9.28 6.78 -16.04
N ILE A 116 -8.52 6.25 -16.99
CA ILE A 116 -7.44 6.99 -17.67
C ILE A 116 -7.81 7.42 -19.09
N GLY A 117 -9.05 7.15 -19.52
CA GLY A 117 -9.43 7.37 -20.91
C GLY A 117 -8.87 6.31 -21.89
N PRO A 118 -8.80 6.62 -23.19
CA PRO A 118 -8.32 5.68 -24.19
C PRO A 118 -6.81 5.43 -24.06
N CYS A 119 -6.37 4.22 -24.41
CA CYS A 119 -4.96 3.82 -24.32
C CYS A 119 -4.02 4.66 -25.21
N SER A 120 -4.57 5.26 -26.27
CA SER A 120 -3.82 6.17 -27.16
C SER A 120 -3.59 7.56 -26.55
N ASP A 121 -4.37 7.95 -25.55
CA ASP A 121 -4.26 9.26 -24.88
C ASP A 121 -4.70 9.16 -23.40
N PRO A 122 -3.94 8.45 -22.56
CA PRO A 122 -4.31 8.21 -21.18
C PRO A 122 -4.04 9.43 -20.29
N ASP A 123 -5.01 9.79 -19.44
CA ASP A 123 -4.85 10.82 -18.41
C ASP A 123 -4.45 10.22 -17.07
N TYR A 124 -3.22 9.81 -16.95
CA TYR A 124 -2.64 9.26 -15.73
C TYR A 124 -2.61 10.28 -14.59
N TYR A 125 -2.39 11.55 -14.90
CA TYR A 125 -2.25 12.59 -13.87
C TYR A 125 -3.57 12.82 -13.13
N SER A 126 -4.68 12.98 -13.84
CA SER A 126 -6.00 13.15 -13.21
C SER A 126 -6.39 11.93 -12.41
N SER A 127 -6.15 10.72 -12.91
CA SER A 127 -6.40 9.48 -12.21
C SER A 127 -5.62 9.41 -10.88
N ALA A 128 -4.30 9.66 -10.90
CA ALA A 128 -3.47 9.67 -9.70
C ALA A 128 -3.94 10.73 -8.68
N ARG A 129 -4.32 11.91 -9.18
CA ARG A 129 -4.83 13.00 -8.35
C ARG A 129 -6.14 12.65 -7.67
N GLU A 130 -7.05 11.98 -8.37
CA GLU A 130 -8.32 11.54 -7.77
C GLU A 130 -8.11 10.43 -6.74
N ALA A 131 -7.22 9.47 -7.01
CA ALA A 131 -6.87 8.43 -6.04
C ALA A 131 -6.17 9.01 -4.79
N SER A 132 -5.28 9.98 -4.98
CA SER A 132 -4.58 10.63 -3.84
C SER A 132 -5.50 11.45 -2.94
N LYS A 133 -6.65 11.93 -3.45
CA LYS A 133 -7.67 12.60 -2.61
C LYS A 133 -8.33 11.62 -1.63
N ASP A 134 -8.62 10.39 -2.08
CA ASP A 134 -9.17 9.37 -1.19
C ASP A 134 -8.17 9.03 -0.09
N ILE A 135 -6.88 8.87 -0.44
CA ILE A 135 -5.82 8.63 0.55
C ILE A 135 -5.68 9.82 1.51
N ALA A 136 -5.74 11.06 1.03
CA ALA A 136 -5.66 12.26 1.86
C ALA A 136 -6.85 12.36 2.85
N ALA A 137 -8.06 11.97 2.44
CA ALA A 137 -9.22 11.90 3.32
C ALA A 137 -9.02 10.85 4.42
N ILE A 138 -8.47 9.67 4.08
CA ILE A 138 -8.13 8.64 5.06
C ILE A 138 -7.05 9.16 6.03
N ILE A 139 -6.00 9.84 5.55
CA ILE A 139 -4.97 10.45 6.40
C ILE A 139 -5.60 11.43 7.38
N SER A 140 -6.49 12.31 6.90
CA SER A 140 -7.18 13.26 7.77
C SER A 140 -7.97 12.55 8.87
N TYR A 141 -8.75 11.53 8.51
CA TYR A 141 -9.54 10.77 9.47
C TYR A 141 -8.68 10.05 10.51
N VAL A 142 -7.63 9.34 10.08
CA VAL A 142 -6.80 8.58 11.03
C VAL A 142 -6.01 9.46 11.98
N LYS A 143 -5.69 10.70 11.59
CA LYS A 143 -5.02 11.68 12.47
C LYS A 143 -5.88 12.09 13.66
N ASP A 144 -7.19 12.02 13.53
CA ASP A 144 -8.15 12.33 14.58
C ASP A 144 -8.46 11.13 15.51
N LEU A 145 -7.98 9.93 15.16
CA LEU A 145 -8.19 8.75 16.02
C LEU A 145 -7.35 8.85 17.30
N PRO A 146 -7.93 8.63 18.48
CA PRO A 146 -7.25 8.85 19.77
C PRO A 146 -6.03 7.95 19.97
N TYR A 147 -5.99 6.80 19.32
CA TYR A 147 -4.90 5.82 19.38
C TYR A 147 -3.89 5.92 18.21
N ALA A 148 -4.15 6.73 17.20
CA ALA A 148 -3.21 6.90 16.10
C ALA A 148 -2.08 7.88 16.47
N ASP A 149 -0.86 7.57 16.04
CA ASP A 149 0.23 8.52 16.02
C ASP A 149 0.17 9.33 14.72
N SER A 150 -0.35 10.53 14.81
CA SER A 150 -0.57 11.42 13.67
C SER A 150 0.71 11.87 12.96
N GLN A 151 1.89 11.62 13.56
CA GLN A 151 3.21 11.94 13.01
C GLN A 151 3.91 10.72 12.40
N ARG A 152 3.28 9.53 12.43
CA ARG A 152 3.88 8.29 11.92
C ARG A 152 2.90 7.54 11.02
N ILE A 153 2.67 8.07 9.80
CA ILE A 153 1.77 7.49 8.80
C ILE A 153 2.60 6.99 7.61
N LEU A 154 2.55 5.69 7.34
CA LEU A 154 3.18 5.06 6.19
C LEU A 154 2.12 4.81 5.11
N LEU A 155 2.45 5.16 3.86
CA LEU A 155 1.57 4.86 2.72
C LEU A 155 2.12 3.65 1.97
N ILE A 156 1.28 2.65 1.72
CA ILE A 156 1.68 1.54 0.87
C ILE A 156 0.56 1.20 -0.12
N GLY A 157 0.91 0.57 -1.21
CA GLY A 157 -0.10 0.10 -2.15
C GLY A 157 0.48 -0.75 -3.26
N THR A 158 -0.41 -1.43 -3.98
CA THR A 158 -0.04 -2.28 -5.10
C THR A 158 -0.71 -1.82 -6.39
N SER A 159 -0.01 -1.96 -7.53
CA SER A 159 -0.56 -1.60 -8.83
C SER A 159 -1.03 -0.14 -8.85
N THR A 160 -2.29 0.13 -9.23
CA THR A 160 -2.88 1.48 -9.14
C THR A 160 -2.87 2.06 -7.73
N GLY A 161 -2.91 1.21 -6.68
CA GLY A 161 -2.75 1.64 -5.30
C GLY A 161 -1.32 2.08 -4.97
N GLY A 162 -0.31 1.41 -5.53
CA GLY A 162 1.09 1.83 -5.44
C GLY A 162 1.33 3.17 -6.12
N PHE A 163 0.81 3.33 -7.34
CA PHE A 163 0.80 4.58 -8.09
C PHE A 163 0.14 5.72 -7.29
N ALA A 164 -1.04 5.46 -6.70
CA ALA A 164 -1.76 6.41 -5.85
C ALA A 164 -1.00 6.77 -4.58
N SER A 165 -0.29 5.80 -3.96
CA SER A 165 0.49 6.04 -2.75
C SER A 165 1.69 6.96 -3.01
N ILE A 166 2.38 6.81 -4.15
CA ILE A 166 3.46 7.73 -4.56
C ILE A 166 2.89 9.12 -4.87
N ALA A 167 1.75 9.20 -5.57
CA ALA A 167 1.06 10.47 -5.81
C ALA A 167 0.66 11.16 -4.50
N ALA A 168 0.11 10.41 -3.54
CA ALA A 168 -0.27 10.95 -2.22
C ALA A 168 0.95 11.40 -1.41
N ALA A 169 2.07 10.66 -1.45
CA ALA A 169 3.32 11.07 -0.82
C ALA A 169 3.81 12.43 -1.35
N SER A 170 3.59 12.71 -2.65
CA SER A 170 3.95 13.98 -3.27
C SER A 170 3.11 15.19 -2.81
N LEU A 171 1.98 14.95 -2.11
CA LEU A 171 1.20 16.02 -1.47
C LEU A 171 1.89 16.58 -0.23
N ASN A 172 2.91 15.90 0.29
CA ASN A 172 3.70 16.30 1.46
C ASN A 172 2.84 16.59 2.70
N ILE A 173 1.81 15.75 2.93
CA ILE A 173 0.94 15.88 4.09
C ILE A 173 1.77 15.58 5.34
N GLU A 174 1.71 16.48 6.31
CA GLU A 174 2.40 16.35 7.59
C GLU A 174 2.03 15.04 8.29
N GLY A 175 3.00 14.37 8.89
CA GLY A 175 2.84 13.07 9.55
C GLY A 175 3.03 11.87 8.61
N VAL A 176 3.02 12.05 7.29
CA VAL A 176 3.45 11.00 6.37
C VAL A 176 4.97 10.87 6.44
N ILE A 177 5.47 9.67 6.76
CA ILE A 177 6.90 9.40 6.98
C ILE A 177 7.59 8.70 5.82
N GLY A 178 6.83 8.07 4.92
CA GLY A 178 7.37 7.35 3.77
C GLY A 178 6.27 6.69 2.94
N ALA A 179 6.67 6.11 1.79
CA ALA A 179 5.76 5.32 0.98
C ALA A 179 6.43 4.07 0.40
N ILE A 180 5.68 2.94 0.31
CA ILE A 180 6.12 1.72 -0.36
C ILE A 180 5.22 1.46 -1.55
N ASN A 181 5.82 1.35 -2.71
CA ASN A 181 5.17 1.10 -3.99
C ASN A 181 5.42 -0.34 -4.44
N PHE A 182 4.40 -1.20 -4.37
CA PHE A 182 4.46 -2.57 -4.88
C PHE A 182 3.91 -2.63 -6.29
N ALA A 183 4.77 -2.87 -7.27
CA ALA A 183 4.38 -3.01 -8.67
C ALA A 183 3.45 -1.89 -9.15
N GLY A 184 3.72 -0.65 -8.73
CA GLY A 184 2.81 0.48 -8.92
C GLY A 184 2.87 1.06 -10.32
N GLY A 185 1.70 1.33 -10.83
CA GLY A 185 1.47 1.90 -12.15
C GLY A 185 0.00 1.85 -12.50
N GLN A 186 -0.34 2.33 -13.69
CA GLN A 186 -1.69 2.29 -14.23
C GLN A 186 -1.67 2.08 -15.74
N GLY A 187 -2.78 1.57 -16.31
CA GLY A 187 -2.86 1.29 -17.74
C GLY A 187 -2.01 0.10 -18.19
N GLY A 188 -1.58 -0.76 -17.25
CA GLY A 188 -0.80 -1.95 -17.55
C GLY A 188 -1.57 -2.96 -18.40
N LEU A 189 -0.87 -3.57 -19.36
CA LEU A 189 -1.39 -4.54 -20.31
C LEU A 189 -0.78 -5.92 -20.00
N SER A 190 -1.64 -6.90 -19.71
CA SER A 190 -1.20 -8.26 -19.33
C SER A 190 -1.44 -9.32 -20.42
N ARG A 191 -1.85 -8.92 -21.63
CA ARG A 191 -2.05 -9.83 -22.75
C ARG A 191 -0.71 -10.28 -23.32
N SER A 192 -0.63 -11.46 -23.91
CA SER A 192 0.59 -12.09 -24.40
C SER A 192 1.49 -11.19 -25.26
N GLU A 193 0.89 -10.39 -26.16
CA GLU A 193 1.61 -9.48 -27.06
C GLU A 193 2.03 -8.15 -26.41
N SER A 194 1.45 -7.83 -25.23
CA SER A 194 1.67 -6.56 -24.53
C SER A 194 2.10 -6.80 -23.08
N HIS A 195 2.61 -7.99 -22.80
CA HIS A 195 2.99 -8.41 -21.45
C HIS A 195 4.04 -7.48 -20.85
N GLY A 196 3.74 -6.92 -19.67
CA GLY A 196 4.62 -6.00 -18.96
C GLY A 196 4.67 -4.58 -19.53
N HIS A 197 3.84 -4.26 -20.52
CA HIS A 197 3.71 -2.93 -21.11
C HIS A 197 2.52 -2.16 -20.55
N ALA A 198 2.56 -0.83 -20.64
CA ALA A 198 1.45 0.05 -20.29
C ALA A 198 1.00 0.88 -21.49
N CYS A 199 -0.22 1.40 -21.42
CA CYS A 199 -0.72 2.37 -22.39
C CYS A 199 0.19 3.60 -22.40
N HIS A 200 0.73 3.98 -23.56
CA HIS A 200 1.55 5.17 -23.74
C HIS A 200 2.60 5.35 -22.61
N GLU A 201 3.52 4.41 -22.47
CA GLU A 201 4.49 4.28 -21.38
C GLU A 201 5.23 5.57 -21.04
N GLN A 202 5.64 6.32 -22.07
CA GLN A 202 6.35 7.58 -21.87
C GLN A 202 5.55 8.56 -21.01
N ARG A 203 4.22 8.64 -21.21
CA ARG A 203 3.36 9.50 -20.40
C ARG A 203 3.23 8.99 -18.95
N LEU A 204 3.20 7.66 -18.75
CA LEU A 204 3.21 7.09 -17.40
C LEU A 204 4.51 7.42 -16.68
N ILE A 205 5.66 7.31 -17.35
CA ILE A 205 6.98 7.68 -16.83
C ILE A 205 6.99 9.15 -16.41
N GLU A 206 6.57 10.07 -17.28
CA GLU A 206 6.54 11.51 -17.02
C GLU A 206 5.62 11.85 -15.84
N VAL A 207 4.44 11.22 -15.75
CA VAL A 207 3.51 11.46 -14.64
C VAL A 207 4.10 10.93 -13.32
N MET A 208 4.73 9.73 -13.31
CA MET A 208 5.46 9.25 -12.14
C MET A 208 6.58 10.21 -11.73
N GLY A 209 7.30 10.78 -12.70
CA GLY A 209 8.31 11.81 -12.47
C GLY A 209 7.75 13.02 -11.74
N THR A 210 6.54 13.49 -12.06
CA THR A 210 5.93 14.66 -11.39
C THR A 210 5.75 14.47 -9.89
N PHE A 211 5.73 13.22 -9.40
CA PHE A 211 5.63 12.88 -7.98
C PHE A 211 6.98 12.93 -7.26
N GLY A 212 8.09 13.12 -7.97
CA GLY A 212 9.42 13.32 -7.40
C GLY A 212 9.53 14.52 -6.45
N LYS A 213 8.53 15.40 -6.40
CA LYS A 213 8.40 16.46 -5.38
C LYS A 213 8.10 15.93 -3.98
N ALA A 214 7.88 14.62 -3.79
CA ALA A 214 7.71 14.00 -2.48
C ALA A 214 8.96 14.20 -1.62
N LYS A 215 8.78 14.75 -0.41
CA LYS A 215 9.87 15.02 0.54
C LYS A 215 10.28 13.80 1.34
N VAL A 216 9.36 12.84 1.46
CA VAL A 216 9.56 11.59 2.20
C VAL A 216 10.25 10.53 1.35
N PRO A 217 11.04 9.61 1.93
CA PRO A 217 11.65 8.52 1.20
C PRO A 217 10.60 7.52 0.70
N THR A 218 10.92 6.84 -0.40
CA THR A 218 10.06 5.82 -1.00
C THR A 218 10.83 4.53 -1.28
N LEU A 219 10.15 3.38 -1.13
CA LEU A 219 10.64 2.08 -1.54
C LEU A 219 9.76 1.56 -2.67
N TRP A 220 10.37 1.14 -3.78
CA TRP A 220 9.67 0.59 -4.93
C TRP A 220 10.08 -0.87 -5.11
N ILE A 221 9.11 -1.79 -5.14
CA ILE A 221 9.36 -3.23 -5.25
C ILE A 221 8.55 -3.79 -6.43
N TYR A 222 9.25 -4.26 -7.45
CA TYR A 222 8.67 -4.94 -8.62
C TYR A 222 9.26 -6.33 -8.75
N SER A 223 8.55 -7.23 -9.39
CA SER A 223 9.03 -8.58 -9.68
C SER A 223 9.68 -8.63 -11.08
N GLU A 224 10.72 -9.45 -11.24
CA GLU A 224 11.40 -9.66 -12.54
C GLU A 224 10.42 -10.06 -13.66
N ASN A 225 9.35 -10.79 -13.31
CA ASN A 225 8.35 -11.27 -14.25
C ASN A 225 6.99 -10.60 -14.07
N ASP A 226 6.95 -9.34 -13.66
CA ASP A 226 5.71 -8.59 -13.55
C ASP A 226 4.99 -8.53 -14.89
N SER A 227 3.72 -8.97 -14.92
CA SER A 227 2.93 -9.08 -16.14
C SER A 227 2.29 -7.77 -16.60
N PHE A 228 2.36 -6.71 -15.79
CA PHE A 228 1.78 -5.40 -16.09
C PHE A 228 2.83 -4.31 -16.24
N PHE A 229 3.90 -4.34 -15.45
CA PHE A 229 4.95 -3.33 -15.45
C PHE A 229 6.31 -4.03 -15.38
N ARG A 230 6.90 -4.28 -16.54
CA ARG A 230 8.21 -4.95 -16.63
C ARG A 230 9.31 -4.15 -15.94
N PRO A 231 10.43 -4.79 -15.56
CA PRO A 231 11.54 -4.16 -14.85
C PRO A 231 12.06 -2.88 -15.52
N GLU A 232 12.18 -2.86 -16.86
CA GLU A 232 12.66 -1.70 -17.59
C GLU A 232 11.71 -0.49 -17.48
N LEU A 233 10.40 -0.73 -17.50
CA LEU A 233 9.41 0.32 -17.30
C LEU A 233 9.44 0.82 -15.85
N ALA A 234 9.55 -0.10 -14.88
CA ALA A 234 9.67 0.26 -13.46
C ALA A 234 10.94 1.11 -13.22
N GLN A 235 12.07 0.73 -13.84
CA GLN A 235 13.32 1.48 -13.78
C GLN A 235 13.16 2.88 -14.38
N ALA A 236 12.57 3.01 -15.56
CA ALA A 236 12.38 4.30 -16.22
C ALA A 236 11.47 5.24 -15.41
N MET A 237 10.37 4.71 -14.83
CA MET A 237 9.49 5.47 -13.94
C MET A 237 10.23 5.96 -12.69
N PHE A 238 11.06 5.11 -12.10
CA PHE A 238 11.84 5.45 -10.90
C PHE A 238 12.94 6.46 -11.18
N GLU A 239 13.65 6.32 -12.30
CA GLU A 239 14.68 7.28 -12.73
C GLU A 239 14.10 8.68 -12.96
N ASP A 240 12.95 8.79 -13.63
CA ASP A 240 12.29 10.08 -13.82
C ASP A 240 11.79 10.66 -12.47
N PHE A 241 11.29 9.82 -11.56
CA PHE A 241 10.97 10.21 -10.19
C PHE A 241 12.18 10.79 -9.46
N LEU A 242 13.36 10.15 -9.52
CA LEU A 242 14.61 10.63 -8.91
C LEU A 242 15.09 11.94 -9.56
N LYS A 243 15.03 12.02 -10.89
CA LYS A 243 15.42 13.22 -11.66
C LYS A 243 14.62 14.46 -11.25
N ASN A 244 13.38 14.27 -10.83
CA ASN A 244 12.49 15.34 -10.36
C ASN A 244 12.57 15.58 -8.84
N GLY A 245 13.61 15.06 -8.16
CA GLY A 245 13.92 15.35 -6.75
C GLY A 245 13.44 14.29 -5.77
N GLY A 246 12.80 13.23 -6.22
CA GLY A 246 12.35 12.12 -5.39
C GLY A 246 13.51 11.42 -4.70
N LYS A 247 13.19 10.75 -3.59
CA LYS A 247 14.16 10.00 -2.78
C LYS A 247 13.66 8.59 -2.57
N GLY A 248 14.49 7.58 -2.81
CA GLY A 248 14.06 6.21 -2.59
C GLY A 248 15.02 5.16 -3.10
N LYS A 249 14.55 3.91 -3.06
CA LYS A 249 15.24 2.72 -3.53
C LYS A 249 14.28 1.92 -4.43
N LEU A 250 14.76 1.45 -5.55
CA LEU A 250 14.07 0.48 -6.40
C LEU A 250 14.66 -0.90 -6.18
N VAL A 251 13.79 -1.88 -6.02
CA VAL A 251 14.12 -3.30 -5.91
C VAL A 251 13.39 -4.05 -7.02
N ILE A 252 14.14 -4.75 -7.86
CA ILE A 252 13.60 -5.78 -8.74
C ILE A 252 13.75 -7.11 -8.02
N ALA A 253 12.65 -7.59 -7.48
CA ALA A 253 12.58 -8.80 -6.67
C ALA A 253 12.56 -10.06 -7.56
N PRO A 254 12.93 -11.24 -7.03
CA PRO A 254 12.83 -12.50 -7.76
C PRO A 254 11.45 -12.74 -8.38
N PRO A 255 11.35 -13.62 -9.39
CA PRO A 255 10.10 -13.87 -10.11
C PRO A 255 8.95 -14.28 -9.19
N PHE A 256 7.88 -13.49 -9.19
CA PHE A 256 6.64 -13.78 -8.46
C PHE A 256 5.37 -13.32 -9.22
N GLY A 257 5.55 -12.50 -10.25
CA GLY A 257 4.47 -11.84 -10.97
C GLY A 257 3.98 -10.58 -10.25
N HIS A 258 2.80 -10.10 -10.65
CA HIS A 258 2.25 -8.79 -10.22
C HIS A 258 1.71 -8.76 -8.78
N ALA A 259 1.43 -9.92 -8.17
CA ALA A 259 0.64 -10.01 -6.93
C ALA A 259 1.50 -10.06 -5.65
N LEU A 260 2.68 -9.41 -5.63
CA LEU A 260 3.63 -9.45 -4.50
C LEU A 260 3.00 -9.11 -3.15
N LEU A 261 2.24 -8.00 -3.06
CA LEU A 261 1.65 -7.55 -1.80
C LEU A 261 0.43 -8.37 -1.39
N SER A 262 -0.35 -8.87 -2.36
CA SER A 262 -1.67 -9.44 -2.10
C SER A 262 -1.66 -10.94 -1.77
N ARG A 263 -0.51 -11.64 -1.95
CA ARG A 263 -0.40 -13.07 -1.68
C ARG A 263 0.52 -13.34 -0.49
N GLU A 264 0.18 -14.35 0.29
CA GLU A 264 0.95 -14.75 1.47
C GLU A 264 2.42 -15.05 1.13
N GLN A 265 2.64 -15.84 0.07
CA GLN A 265 3.99 -16.23 -0.36
C GLN A 265 4.84 -15.02 -0.78
N GLY A 266 4.21 -13.97 -1.31
CA GLY A 266 4.89 -12.74 -1.67
C GLY A 266 5.54 -12.05 -0.47
N ARG A 267 4.96 -12.21 0.73
CA ARG A 267 5.50 -11.66 1.98
C ARG A 267 6.96 -12.08 2.23
N ASN A 268 7.28 -13.35 1.99
CA ASN A 268 8.66 -13.84 2.19
C ASN A 268 9.67 -13.15 1.27
N ILE A 269 9.22 -12.62 0.14
CA ILE A 269 10.07 -11.92 -0.84
C ILE A 269 10.24 -10.45 -0.45
N TRP A 270 9.14 -9.75 -0.16
CA TRP A 270 9.19 -8.31 0.05
C TRP A 270 9.47 -7.88 1.50
N ALA A 271 9.20 -8.74 2.50
CA ALA A 271 9.36 -8.38 3.91
C ALA A 271 10.78 -7.92 4.27
N PRO A 272 11.88 -8.57 3.82
CA PRO A 272 13.23 -8.11 4.14
C PRO A 272 13.52 -6.68 3.67
N TYR A 273 13.06 -6.30 2.48
CA TYR A 273 13.23 -4.94 1.95
C TYR A 273 12.39 -3.91 2.71
N SER A 274 11.18 -4.32 3.12
CA SER A 274 10.30 -3.48 3.95
C SER A 274 10.87 -3.31 5.36
N ASP A 275 11.50 -4.34 5.95
CA ASP A 275 12.17 -4.27 7.24
C ASP A 275 13.34 -3.27 7.23
N GLU A 276 14.20 -3.35 6.22
CA GLU A 276 15.29 -2.40 6.01
C GLU A 276 14.76 -0.97 5.90
N PHE A 277 13.72 -0.76 5.10
CA PHE A 277 13.12 0.55 4.90
C PHE A 277 12.48 1.10 6.18
N LEU A 278 11.75 0.28 6.95
CA LEU A 278 11.16 0.68 8.23
C LEU A 278 12.24 1.04 9.25
N TYR A 279 13.33 0.29 9.28
CA TYR A 279 14.49 0.60 10.14
C TYR A 279 15.10 1.97 9.79
N GLU A 280 15.32 2.26 8.48
CA GLU A 280 15.80 3.57 8.04
C GLU A 280 14.84 4.71 8.40
N LEU A 281 13.51 4.50 8.26
CA LEU A 281 12.49 5.47 8.66
C LEU A 281 12.54 5.74 10.16
N SER A 282 12.71 4.71 10.98
CA SER A 282 12.81 4.82 12.44
C SER A 282 14.03 5.63 12.87
N ALA A 283 15.19 5.35 12.26
CA ALA A 283 16.41 6.09 12.54
C ALA A 283 16.30 7.58 12.18
N ARG A 284 15.65 7.90 11.03
CA ARG A 284 15.46 9.29 10.57
C ARG A 284 14.50 10.09 11.42
N ASN A 285 13.48 9.44 11.96
CA ASN A 285 12.41 10.09 12.74
C ASN A 285 12.65 10.00 14.26
N GLY A 286 13.82 9.52 14.72
CA GLY A 286 14.14 9.38 16.14
C GLY A 286 13.25 8.36 16.86
N ILE A 287 12.68 7.40 16.14
CA ILE A 287 11.78 6.38 16.69
C ILE A 287 12.66 5.25 17.21
N LYS A 288 12.58 4.96 18.53
CA LYS A 288 13.21 3.76 19.09
C LYS A 288 12.38 2.55 18.61
N THR A 289 13.02 1.64 17.89
CA THR A 289 12.51 0.30 17.63
C THR A 289 12.93 -0.56 18.81
N ASP A 290 11.97 -0.92 19.66
CA ASP A 290 12.18 -1.93 20.70
C ASP A 290 12.22 -3.33 20.08
#